data_2ca1b3524b5e7c1e1f3b927af14cdf05
#
_entry.id   2ca1b3524b5e7c1e1f3b927af14cdf05
#
_cell.length_a   1.000
_cell.length_b   1.000
_cell.length_c   1.000
_cell.angle_alpha   90.00
_cell.angle_beta   90.00
_cell.angle_gamma   90.00
#
_symmetry.space_group_name_H-M   'P 1'
#
loop_
_entity.id
_entity.type
_entity.pdbx_description
1 polymer ?
#
loop_
_entity_poly.entity_id
_entity_poly.type
_entity_poly.pdbx_seq_one_letter_code
_entity_poly.pdbx_strand_id
1 'polypeptide(L)'
;MKSFQMSPSVREHIYRYDQKSRVRYWFWGTLFVLLLCLFLPWTQNIRSKGKVTTLRPEQRPQEINTIIGGRIVNWRVREGDRVKKGDTLLQLTEVKESYLDPQLVQRTGEQLDAKQRSVGLYQSKADAAATQLQALEREQQLKLEQNRNKLEQQTRKIQAAEQDLQAAINEVQVNDRQLSAGKTMYEAGAVALIDVERRKVNYQNALAKKISLENRLANEKQERTILEIELNSIRQSYAEKLAKTSGDRLQALSEAASGEAETAKLQNQYASFTIRNGMYFILAPQDGQVINARKAGIGEIVKDGERILDIVPDRIQFAVELFVRPMDLPLVNVGQPVRFWFDGFPAIIFSGWPQASYGTFGGVVSAVERNVNEDGNFRVLVAEDPNDKPWPVQLRMGAGAQGMALLKNVPVWYELWRNINGFPPDYYLHPNKTDKK
;
A
#
# COMPACT_ATOMS: atom_id res chain seq x y z
N MET A 1 -10.38 105.67 -42.53
CA MET A 1 -10.80 104.26 -42.51
C MET A 1 -11.96 104.14 -43.51
N LYS A 2 -11.72 103.60 -44.72
CA LYS A 2 -12.73 103.32 -45.70
C LYS A 2 -13.39 101.96 -45.39
N SER A 3 -14.66 101.98 -45.04
CA SER A 3 -15.51 100.77 -44.93
C SER A 3 -15.79 100.19 -46.33
N PHE A 4 -15.28 98.97 -46.53
CA PHE A 4 -15.56 98.25 -47.77
C PHE A 4 -16.96 97.69 -47.68
N GLN A 5 -17.93 98.44 -48.36
CA GLN A 5 -19.26 97.93 -48.54
C GLN A 5 -19.30 96.94 -49.75
N MET A 6 -19.41 95.66 -49.47
CA MET A 6 -19.66 94.63 -50.49
C MET A 6 -21.03 94.90 -51.14
N SER A 7 -21.04 94.87 -52.45
CA SER A 7 -22.29 95.03 -53.25
C SER A 7 -23.25 93.84 -53.00
N PRO A 8 -24.58 94.10 -53.01
CA PRO A 8 -25.57 93.03 -52.70
C PRO A 8 -25.53 91.83 -53.65
N SER A 9 -25.02 91.96 -54.86
CA SER A 9 -24.89 90.92 -55.86
C SER A 9 -23.88 89.84 -55.50
N VAL A 10 -22.86 90.18 -54.70
CA VAL A 10 -21.82 89.20 -54.26
C VAL A 10 -22.35 88.28 -53.12
N ARG A 11 -23.25 88.86 -52.29
CA ARG A 11 -23.89 88.07 -51.21
C ARG A 11 -24.84 87.02 -51.75
N GLU A 12 -25.59 87.32 -52.81
CA GLU A 12 -26.53 86.39 -53.43
C GLU A 12 -25.82 85.17 -54.08
N HIS A 13 -24.61 85.36 -54.60
CA HIS A 13 -23.86 84.28 -55.25
C HIS A 13 -23.20 83.35 -54.23
N ILE A 14 -22.92 83.82 -53.06
CA ILE A 14 -22.26 83.00 -52.02
C ILE A 14 -23.28 82.14 -51.21
N TYR A 15 -24.57 82.56 -51.18
CA TYR A 15 -25.64 81.92 -50.44
C TYR A 15 -26.77 81.32 -51.30
N ARG A 16 -26.52 81.03 -52.58
CA ARG A 16 -27.51 80.23 -53.37
C ARG A 16 -27.40 78.79 -52.92
N TYR A 17 -28.20 78.41 -51.91
CA TYR A 17 -28.48 77.02 -51.57
C TYR A 17 -29.28 76.41 -52.69
N ASP A 18 -28.57 75.67 -53.59
CA ASP A 18 -29.19 74.95 -54.69
C ASP A 18 -30.00 73.77 -54.12
N GLN A 19 -31.36 74.00 -54.01
CA GLN A 19 -32.32 72.98 -53.55
C GLN A 19 -32.35 71.72 -54.39
N LYS A 20 -31.73 71.71 -55.54
CA LYS A 20 -31.56 70.54 -56.46
C LYS A 20 -30.16 69.99 -56.51
N SER A 21 -29.31 70.24 -55.51
CA SER A 21 -27.94 69.72 -55.49
C SER A 21 -28.00 68.21 -55.40
N ARG A 22 -27.33 67.53 -56.33
CA ARG A 22 -27.15 66.04 -56.36
C ARG A 22 -26.53 65.52 -55.07
N VAL A 23 -25.90 66.38 -54.29
CA VAL A 23 -25.31 66.07 -52.97
C VAL A 23 -26.35 65.53 -51.97
N ARG A 24 -27.62 66.04 -52.01
CA ARG A 24 -28.74 65.58 -51.20
C ARG A 24 -29.13 64.12 -51.53
N TYR A 25 -29.11 63.74 -52.79
CA TYR A 25 -29.40 62.38 -53.22
C TYR A 25 -28.23 61.46 -52.87
N TRP A 26 -26.98 61.90 -53.00
CA TRP A 26 -25.81 61.17 -52.55
C TRP A 26 -25.79 60.98 -51.04
N PHE A 27 -26.16 62.01 -50.28
CA PHE A 27 -26.24 61.89 -48.80
C PHE A 27 -27.29 60.88 -48.38
N TRP A 28 -28.53 60.95 -48.94
CA TRP A 28 -29.55 59.94 -48.63
C TRP A 28 -29.22 58.55 -49.18
N GLY A 29 -28.57 58.47 -50.33
CA GLY A 29 -28.09 57.22 -50.88
C GLY A 29 -27.01 56.56 -50.01
N THR A 30 -26.01 57.28 -49.55
CA THR A 30 -24.99 56.82 -48.63
C THR A 30 -25.57 56.44 -47.26
N LEU A 31 -26.50 57.25 -46.72
CA LEU A 31 -27.21 56.95 -45.51
C LEU A 31 -28.02 55.66 -45.62
N PHE A 32 -28.72 55.45 -46.73
CA PHE A 32 -29.47 54.21 -46.98
C PHE A 32 -28.54 52.98 -47.07
N VAL A 33 -27.44 53.10 -47.79
CA VAL A 33 -26.44 52.02 -47.89
C VAL A 33 -25.82 51.70 -46.48
N LEU A 34 -25.54 52.74 -45.71
CA LEU A 34 -25.03 52.57 -44.35
C LEU A 34 -26.05 51.90 -43.43
N LEU A 35 -27.33 52.21 -43.55
CA LEU A 35 -28.43 51.62 -42.82
C LEU A 35 -28.62 50.15 -43.24
N LEU A 36 -28.46 49.87 -44.55
CA LEU A 36 -28.50 48.48 -45.05
C LEU A 36 -27.32 47.67 -44.58
N CYS A 37 -26.14 48.27 -44.46
CA CYS A 37 -24.93 47.61 -43.85
C CYS A 37 -25.13 47.25 -42.40
N LEU A 38 -25.98 47.93 -41.64
CA LEU A 38 -26.31 47.60 -40.26
C LEU A 38 -27.03 46.23 -40.11
N PHE A 39 -27.72 45.77 -41.19
CA PHE A 39 -28.42 44.48 -41.20
C PHE A 39 -27.54 43.33 -41.73
N LEU A 40 -26.32 43.59 -42.17
CA LEU A 40 -25.39 42.51 -42.55
C LEU A 40 -25.11 41.58 -41.40
N PRO A 41 -24.96 40.26 -41.67
CA PRO A 41 -24.59 39.31 -40.65
C PRO A 41 -23.15 39.57 -40.16
N TRP A 42 -23.02 39.72 -38.84
CA TRP A 42 -21.76 39.89 -38.14
C TRP A 42 -21.56 38.72 -37.20
N THR A 43 -20.48 37.97 -37.37
CA THR A 43 -20.14 36.90 -36.43
C THR A 43 -19.54 37.50 -35.18
N GLN A 44 -20.28 37.41 -34.08
CA GLN A 44 -19.75 37.79 -32.77
C GLN A 44 -18.52 36.97 -32.46
N ASN A 45 -17.52 37.58 -31.85
CA ASN A 45 -16.29 36.90 -31.46
C ASN A 45 -15.76 37.47 -30.15
N ILE A 46 -15.14 36.54 -29.39
CA ILE A 46 -14.43 36.89 -28.18
C ILE A 46 -12.94 36.71 -28.48
N ARG A 47 -12.18 37.78 -28.37
CA ARG A 47 -10.73 37.73 -28.53
C ARG A 47 -10.07 37.49 -27.19
N SER A 48 -9.20 36.51 -27.15
CA SER A 48 -8.39 36.21 -25.98
C SER A 48 -6.94 35.91 -26.38
N LYS A 49 -6.04 36.27 -25.50
CA LYS A 49 -4.62 35.95 -25.64
C LYS A 49 -4.32 34.71 -24.83
N GLY A 50 -3.33 33.95 -25.28
CA GLY A 50 -2.91 32.76 -24.61
C GLY A 50 -1.57 32.26 -25.12
N LYS A 51 -1.26 31.05 -24.78
CA LYS A 51 -0.03 30.38 -25.21
C LYS A 51 -0.28 28.93 -25.55
N VAL A 52 0.61 28.37 -26.35
CA VAL A 52 0.60 26.96 -26.70
C VAL A 52 1.05 26.14 -25.52
N THR A 53 0.25 25.15 -25.18
CA THR A 53 0.51 24.16 -24.12
C THR A 53 0.22 22.75 -24.63
N THR A 54 0.13 21.77 -23.75
CA THR A 54 -0.25 20.40 -24.08
C THR A 54 -1.69 20.11 -23.66
N LEU A 55 -2.37 19.27 -24.42
CA LEU A 55 -3.73 18.85 -24.11
C LEU A 55 -3.78 18.03 -22.82
N ARG A 56 -2.78 17.17 -22.60
CA ARG A 56 -2.67 16.30 -21.42
C ARG A 56 -1.50 16.73 -20.54
N PRO A 57 -1.68 16.75 -19.20
CA PRO A 57 -0.60 17.09 -18.27
C PRO A 57 0.64 16.19 -18.40
N GLU A 58 0.45 14.91 -18.72
CA GLU A 58 1.51 13.91 -18.89
C GLU A 58 2.44 14.22 -20.06
N GLN A 59 1.98 15.03 -21.02
CA GLN A 59 2.75 15.43 -22.18
C GLN A 59 3.58 16.71 -21.96
N ARG A 60 3.54 17.27 -20.75
CA ARG A 60 4.42 18.39 -20.37
C ARG A 60 5.81 17.88 -20.09
N PRO A 61 6.85 18.73 -20.24
CA PRO A 61 8.17 18.39 -19.78
C PRO A 61 8.13 17.94 -18.33
N GLN A 62 8.67 16.74 -18.07
CA GLN A 62 8.70 16.17 -16.73
C GLN A 62 10.08 16.40 -16.12
N GLU A 63 10.07 16.97 -14.91
CA GLU A 63 11.28 17.13 -14.12
C GLU A 63 11.65 15.79 -13.50
N ILE A 64 12.88 15.35 -13.75
CA ILE A 64 13.43 14.13 -13.14
C ILE A 64 14.25 14.54 -11.93
N ASN A 65 13.75 14.12 -10.78
CA ASN A 65 14.35 14.40 -9.49
C ASN A 65 14.95 13.13 -8.91
N THR A 66 16.01 13.26 -8.11
CA THR A 66 16.58 12.15 -7.34
C THR A 66 15.59 11.73 -6.25
N ILE A 67 15.42 10.42 -6.07
CA ILE A 67 14.63 9.87 -4.95
C ILE A 67 15.50 9.75 -3.71
N ILE A 68 16.79 9.49 -3.90
CA ILE A 68 17.81 9.33 -2.85
C ILE A 68 19.01 10.20 -3.16
N GLY A 69 19.66 10.71 -2.13
CA GLY A 69 20.94 11.39 -2.26
C GLY A 69 22.06 10.40 -2.54
N GLY A 70 23.04 10.85 -3.32
CA GLY A 70 24.18 10.03 -3.68
C GLY A 70 25.21 10.80 -4.49
N ARG A 71 26.28 10.12 -4.88
CA ARG A 71 27.30 10.66 -5.75
C ARG A 71 27.13 10.09 -7.16
N ILE A 72 27.16 10.94 -8.18
CA ILE A 72 27.05 10.54 -9.57
C ILE A 72 28.29 9.73 -9.98
N VAL A 73 28.08 8.50 -10.43
CA VAL A 73 29.16 7.62 -10.93
C VAL A 73 29.22 7.66 -12.44
N ASN A 74 28.07 7.59 -13.09
CA ASN A 74 28.03 7.49 -14.54
C ASN A 74 26.77 8.14 -15.12
N TRP A 75 26.94 8.91 -16.17
CA TRP A 75 25.90 9.40 -17.04
C TRP A 75 25.73 8.48 -18.23
N ARG A 76 24.53 8.02 -18.50
CA ARG A 76 24.20 7.16 -19.64
C ARG A 76 23.63 7.93 -20.82
N VAL A 77 23.19 9.18 -20.59
CA VAL A 77 22.56 10.04 -21.60
C VAL A 77 23.21 11.41 -21.61
N ARG A 78 23.06 12.11 -22.73
CA ARG A 78 23.47 13.49 -22.92
C ARG A 78 22.29 14.38 -23.21
N GLU A 79 22.45 15.68 -23.01
CA GLU A 79 21.42 16.64 -23.38
C GLU A 79 21.18 16.57 -24.92
N GLY A 80 19.91 16.44 -25.30
CA GLY A 80 19.48 16.22 -26.68
C GLY A 80 19.22 14.78 -27.08
N ASP A 81 19.66 13.79 -26.27
CA ASP A 81 19.45 12.38 -26.58
C ASP A 81 17.95 12.00 -26.42
N ARG A 82 17.54 11.02 -27.25
CA ARG A 82 16.22 10.39 -27.10
C ARG A 82 16.31 9.16 -26.24
N VAL A 83 15.39 9.04 -25.29
CA VAL A 83 15.29 7.94 -24.33
C VAL A 83 13.92 7.27 -24.40
N LYS A 84 13.88 5.99 -24.10
CA LYS A 84 12.66 5.22 -23.95
C LYS A 84 12.34 5.04 -22.47
N LYS A 85 11.08 4.82 -22.17
CA LYS A 85 10.64 4.47 -20.80
C LYS A 85 11.44 3.29 -20.26
N GLY A 86 12.05 3.47 -19.09
CA GLY A 86 12.87 2.46 -18.42
C GLY A 86 14.36 2.54 -18.74
N ASP A 87 14.78 3.38 -19.69
CA ASP A 87 16.21 3.60 -19.96
C ASP A 87 16.88 4.24 -18.74
N THR A 88 18.09 3.79 -18.43
CA THR A 88 18.89 4.36 -17.35
C THR A 88 19.49 5.69 -17.78
N LEU A 89 19.14 6.75 -17.09
CA LEU A 89 19.64 8.11 -17.35
C LEU A 89 21.00 8.33 -16.71
N LEU A 90 21.10 8.01 -15.42
CA LEU A 90 22.34 8.10 -14.66
C LEU A 90 22.37 7.06 -13.54
N GLN A 91 23.58 6.78 -13.07
CA GLN A 91 23.84 5.89 -11.95
C GLN A 91 24.44 6.67 -10.79
N LEU A 92 23.84 6.49 -9.61
CA LEU A 92 24.32 7.02 -8.34
C LEU A 92 25.08 5.94 -7.57
N THR A 93 25.92 6.36 -6.63
CA THR A 93 26.48 5.52 -5.58
C THR A 93 26.13 6.13 -4.23
N GLU A 94 26.01 5.27 -3.24
CA GLU A 94 25.68 5.69 -1.88
C GLU A 94 26.84 6.49 -1.27
N VAL A 95 26.48 7.42 -0.38
CA VAL A 95 27.41 8.24 0.40
C VAL A 95 27.22 7.97 1.89
N LYS A 96 26.06 7.45 2.31
CA LYS A 96 25.76 7.15 3.72
C LYS A 96 26.46 5.89 4.17
N GLU A 97 27.21 5.96 5.25
CA GLU A 97 28.01 4.85 5.80
C GLU A 97 27.23 3.56 6.02
N SER A 98 25.98 3.65 6.45
CA SER A 98 25.11 2.50 6.71
C SER A 98 24.73 1.66 5.47
N TYR A 99 25.01 2.14 4.26
CA TYR A 99 24.64 1.50 2.99
C TYR A 99 25.83 1.36 2.01
N LEU A 100 27.05 1.61 2.50
CA LEU A 100 28.26 1.57 1.65
C LEU A 100 28.66 0.15 1.22
N ASP A 101 28.16 -0.89 1.90
CA ASP A 101 28.51 -2.27 1.54
C ASP A 101 27.80 -2.70 0.25
N PRO A 102 28.54 -2.96 -0.85
CA PRO A 102 27.92 -3.41 -2.10
C PRO A 102 27.19 -4.75 -2.00
N GLN A 103 27.55 -5.57 -0.99
CA GLN A 103 26.98 -6.90 -0.75
C GLN A 103 25.87 -6.87 0.32
N LEU A 104 25.46 -5.70 0.79
CA LEU A 104 24.48 -5.56 1.88
C LEU A 104 23.19 -6.33 1.61
N VAL A 105 22.63 -6.25 0.41
CA VAL A 105 21.42 -6.97 0.01
C VAL A 105 21.63 -8.48 0.07
N GLN A 106 22.73 -8.97 -0.51
CA GLN A 106 23.05 -10.40 -0.51
C GLN A 106 23.22 -10.93 0.91
N ARG A 107 24.04 -10.27 1.75
CA ARG A 107 24.29 -10.69 3.14
C ARG A 107 23.03 -10.68 3.98
N THR A 108 22.17 -9.68 3.79
CA THR A 108 20.88 -9.65 4.50
C THR A 108 19.95 -10.78 4.04
N GLY A 109 19.97 -11.12 2.76
CA GLY A 109 19.26 -12.28 2.21
C GLY A 109 19.76 -13.60 2.82
N GLU A 110 21.10 -13.79 2.89
CA GLU A 110 21.70 -14.97 3.53
C GLU A 110 21.35 -15.08 5.02
N GLN A 111 21.31 -13.95 5.74
CA GLN A 111 20.86 -13.92 7.15
C GLN A 111 19.40 -14.30 7.28
N LEU A 112 18.54 -13.80 6.40
CA LEU A 112 17.12 -14.12 6.35
C LEU A 112 16.91 -15.63 6.14
N ASP A 113 17.58 -16.22 5.14
CA ASP A 113 17.50 -17.65 4.85
C ASP A 113 18.00 -18.52 6.01
N ALA A 114 19.08 -18.11 6.65
CA ALA A 114 19.63 -18.82 7.82
C ALA A 114 18.64 -18.79 8.99
N LYS A 115 17.99 -17.65 9.23
CA LYS A 115 17.00 -17.51 10.30
C LYS A 115 15.74 -18.31 10.03
N GLN A 116 15.24 -18.31 8.79
CA GLN A 116 14.08 -19.12 8.38
C GLN A 116 14.35 -20.61 8.60
N ARG A 117 15.54 -21.10 8.23
CA ARG A 117 15.96 -22.50 8.52
C ARG A 117 15.98 -22.77 10.01
N SER A 118 16.50 -21.84 10.82
CA SER A 118 16.53 -21.98 12.28
C SER A 118 15.12 -22.13 12.87
N VAL A 119 14.14 -21.31 12.42
CA VAL A 119 12.74 -21.42 12.82
C VAL A 119 12.18 -22.81 12.51
N GLY A 120 12.41 -23.33 11.29
CA GLY A 120 11.98 -24.68 10.90
C GLY A 120 12.57 -25.79 11.78
N LEU A 121 13.84 -25.64 12.20
CA LEU A 121 14.47 -26.59 13.13
C LEU A 121 13.83 -26.55 14.53
N TYR A 122 13.48 -25.38 15.06
CA TYR A 122 12.77 -25.28 16.34
C TYR A 122 11.35 -25.83 16.27
N GLN A 123 10.64 -25.63 15.18
CA GLN A 123 9.34 -26.26 14.94
C GLN A 123 9.45 -27.77 14.91
N SER A 124 10.44 -28.33 14.17
CA SER A 124 10.71 -29.76 14.12
C SER A 124 11.06 -30.31 15.50
N LYS A 125 11.83 -29.58 16.33
CA LYS A 125 12.12 -29.93 17.71
C LYS A 125 10.86 -30.01 18.59
N ALA A 126 9.94 -29.04 18.42
CA ALA A 126 8.67 -29.04 19.13
C ALA A 126 7.77 -30.23 18.75
N ASP A 127 7.76 -30.62 17.47
CA ASP A 127 7.02 -31.79 16.97
C ASP A 127 7.62 -33.11 17.47
N ALA A 128 8.94 -33.21 17.52
CA ALA A 128 9.64 -34.35 18.12
C ALA A 128 9.31 -34.49 19.61
N ALA A 129 9.30 -33.38 20.36
CA ALA A 129 8.90 -33.36 21.76
C ALA A 129 7.41 -33.74 21.94
N ALA A 130 6.52 -33.33 21.03
CA ALA A 130 5.13 -33.76 21.06
C ALA A 130 4.98 -35.27 20.84
N THR A 131 5.74 -35.85 19.92
CA THR A 131 5.78 -37.30 19.69
C THR A 131 6.31 -38.06 20.92
N GLN A 132 7.34 -37.50 21.56
CA GLN A 132 7.91 -38.07 22.81
C GLN A 132 6.90 -38.02 23.95
N LEU A 133 6.10 -36.96 24.11
CA LEU A 133 5.01 -36.87 25.09
C LEU A 133 4.01 -38.02 24.91
N GLN A 134 3.55 -38.26 23.68
CA GLN A 134 2.63 -39.37 23.41
C GLN A 134 3.23 -40.75 23.73
N ALA A 135 4.54 -40.93 23.45
CA ALA A 135 5.25 -42.17 23.78
C ALA A 135 5.35 -42.38 25.30
N LEU A 136 5.69 -41.34 26.07
CA LEU A 136 5.76 -41.38 27.52
C LEU A 136 4.38 -41.65 28.17
N GLU A 137 3.32 -41.07 27.65
CA GLU A 137 1.94 -41.34 28.12
C GLU A 137 1.56 -42.81 27.91
N ARG A 138 1.86 -43.39 26.75
CA ARG A 138 1.60 -44.80 26.46
C ARG A 138 2.46 -45.71 27.36
N GLU A 139 3.72 -45.39 27.56
CA GLU A 139 4.61 -46.14 28.44
C GLU A 139 4.12 -46.09 29.90
N GLN A 140 3.68 -44.91 30.38
CA GLN A 140 3.06 -44.76 31.69
C GLN A 140 1.86 -45.70 31.85
N GLN A 141 0.94 -45.70 30.86
CA GLN A 141 -0.26 -46.55 30.90
C GLN A 141 0.12 -48.04 31.01
N LEU A 142 1.07 -48.49 30.20
CA LEU A 142 1.53 -49.89 30.21
C LEU A 142 2.17 -50.25 31.55
N LYS A 143 2.97 -49.36 32.12
CA LYS A 143 3.60 -49.59 33.44
C LYS A 143 2.58 -49.65 34.59
N LEU A 144 1.58 -48.76 34.54
CA LEU A 144 0.49 -48.77 35.53
C LEU A 144 -0.35 -50.03 35.41
N GLU A 145 -0.67 -50.50 34.22
CA GLU A 145 -1.39 -51.75 33.98
C GLU A 145 -0.60 -52.97 34.47
N GLN A 146 0.71 -53.03 34.14
CA GLN A 146 1.59 -54.07 34.63
C GLN A 146 1.60 -54.15 36.16
N ASN A 147 1.72 -52.99 36.83
CA ASN A 147 1.72 -52.93 38.30
C ASN A 147 0.33 -53.31 38.91
N ARG A 148 -0.77 -52.90 38.29
CA ARG A 148 -2.13 -53.32 38.70
C ARG A 148 -2.31 -54.83 38.61
N ASN A 149 -1.82 -55.45 37.54
CA ASN A 149 -1.87 -56.91 37.38
C ASN A 149 -1.07 -57.63 38.49
N LYS A 150 0.12 -57.09 38.88
CA LYS A 150 0.86 -57.60 40.05
C LYS A 150 0.09 -57.45 41.36
N LEU A 151 -0.58 -56.32 41.57
CA LEU A 151 -1.44 -56.09 42.76
C LEU A 151 -2.59 -57.08 42.82
N GLU A 152 -3.22 -57.38 41.69
CA GLU A 152 -4.27 -58.38 41.63
C GLU A 152 -3.78 -59.79 41.99
N GLN A 153 -2.62 -60.18 41.39
CA GLN A 153 -1.96 -61.45 41.73
C GLN A 153 -1.64 -61.52 43.23
N GLN A 154 -1.09 -60.42 43.78
CA GLN A 154 -0.75 -60.36 45.22
C GLN A 154 -2.00 -60.44 46.09
N THR A 155 -3.10 -59.84 45.69
CA THR A 155 -4.41 -59.95 46.38
C THR A 155 -4.91 -61.39 46.45
N ARG A 156 -4.77 -62.14 45.33
CA ARG A 156 -5.12 -63.57 45.28
C ARG A 156 -4.21 -64.42 46.18
N LYS A 157 -2.89 -64.11 46.28
CA LYS A 157 -1.97 -64.81 47.23
C LYS A 157 -2.36 -64.51 48.68
N ILE A 158 -2.74 -63.27 49.00
CA ILE A 158 -3.21 -62.94 50.36
C ILE A 158 -4.47 -63.73 50.70
N GLN A 159 -5.43 -63.82 49.77
CA GLN A 159 -6.68 -64.61 49.97
C GLN A 159 -6.33 -66.10 50.22
N ALA A 160 -5.43 -66.68 49.45
CA ALA A 160 -4.98 -68.06 49.66
C ALA A 160 -4.29 -68.24 51.05
N ALA A 161 -3.37 -67.32 51.46
CA ALA A 161 -2.72 -67.33 52.73
C ALA A 161 -3.72 -67.15 53.91
N GLU A 162 -4.79 -66.38 53.73
CA GLU A 162 -5.83 -66.25 54.78
C GLU A 162 -6.67 -67.52 54.91
N GLN A 163 -6.96 -68.24 53.82
CA GLN A 163 -7.60 -69.55 53.84
C GLN A 163 -6.69 -70.63 54.54
N ASP A 164 -5.39 -70.64 54.16
CA ASP A 164 -4.42 -71.51 54.80
C ASP A 164 -4.33 -71.31 56.33
N LEU A 165 -4.30 -70.01 56.72
CA LEU A 165 -4.25 -69.64 58.16
C LEU A 165 -5.52 -70.09 58.88
N GLN A 166 -6.72 -69.86 58.24
CA GLN A 166 -8.00 -70.25 58.83
C GLN A 166 -8.05 -71.81 59.07
N ALA A 167 -7.55 -72.59 58.10
CA ALA A 167 -7.42 -74.05 58.27
C ALA A 167 -6.51 -74.44 59.41
N ALA A 168 -5.38 -73.73 59.58
CA ALA A 168 -4.44 -73.99 60.71
C ALA A 168 -5.03 -73.58 62.06
N ILE A 169 -5.79 -72.51 62.13
CA ILE A 169 -6.52 -72.12 63.37
C ILE A 169 -7.48 -73.21 63.74
N ASN A 170 -8.26 -73.74 62.80
CA ASN A 170 -9.17 -74.86 63.09
C ASN A 170 -8.42 -76.10 63.53
N GLU A 171 -7.22 -76.41 62.94
CA GLU A 171 -6.36 -77.55 63.37
C GLU A 171 -5.90 -77.38 64.82
N VAL A 172 -5.44 -76.19 65.22
CA VAL A 172 -5.09 -75.86 66.61
C VAL A 172 -6.24 -76.06 67.52
N GLN A 173 -7.46 -75.64 67.23
CA GLN A 173 -8.66 -75.76 68.04
C GLN A 173 -9.02 -77.24 68.25
N VAL A 174 -8.90 -78.06 67.17
CA VAL A 174 -9.15 -79.51 67.30
C VAL A 174 -8.11 -80.19 68.20
N ASN A 175 -6.79 -79.92 68.00
CA ASN A 175 -5.74 -80.49 68.79
C ASN A 175 -5.81 -80.00 70.24
N ASP A 176 -6.19 -78.78 70.53
CA ASP A 176 -6.36 -78.26 71.89
C ASP A 176 -7.51 -78.99 72.65
N ARG A 177 -8.67 -79.17 71.96
CA ARG A 177 -9.75 -80.00 72.51
C ARG A 177 -9.36 -81.43 72.79
N GLN A 178 -8.59 -82.03 71.84
CA GLN A 178 -8.04 -83.41 72.02
C GLN A 178 -7.07 -83.52 73.17
N LEU A 179 -6.20 -82.53 73.36
CA LEU A 179 -5.27 -82.43 74.46
C LEU A 179 -5.99 -82.25 75.79
N SER A 180 -6.98 -81.37 75.89
CA SER A 180 -7.80 -81.11 77.06
C SER A 180 -8.56 -82.38 77.50
N ALA A 181 -9.25 -83.05 76.54
CA ALA A 181 -9.94 -84.31 76.79
C ALA A 181 -8.99 -85.39 77.18
N GLY A 182 -7.76 -85.47 76.59
CA GLY A 182 -6.75 -86.42 76.96
C GLY A 182 -6.24 -86.24 78.37
N LYS A 183 -6.02 -85.01 78.85
CA LYS A 183 -5.67 -84.69 80.23
C LYS A 183 -6.76 -85.13 81.24
N THR A 184 -8.03 -84.85 80.96
CA THR A 184 -9.17 -85.27 81.83
C THR A 184 -9.25 -86.82 81.90
N MET A 185 -9.03 -87.52 80.74
CA MET A 185 -9.05 -88.98 80.72
C MET A 185 -7.80 -89.59 81.48
N TYR A 186 -6.66 -88.96 81.42
CA TYR A 186 -5.51 -89.34 82.20
C TYR A 186 -5.73 -89.21 83.74
N GLU A 187 -6.30 -88.08 84.14
CA GLU A 187 -6.69 -87.83 85.54
C GLU A 187 -7.70 -88.87 86.04
N ALA A 188 -8.56 -89.33 85.16
CA ALA A 188 -9.50 -90.41 85.39
C ALA A 188 -8.91 -91.83 85.35
N GLY A 189 -7.55 -91.98 85.00
CA GLY A 189 -6.92 -93.26 84.94
C GLY A 189 -7.20 -94.06 83.63
N ALA A 190 -7.90 -93.46 82.62
CA ALA A 190 -8.36 -94.14 81.41
C ALA A 190 -7.36 -94.18 80.28
N VAL A 191 -6.31 -93.35 80.22
CA VAL A 191 -5.23 -93.34 79.18
C VAL A 191 -3.86 -93.23 79.80
N ALA A 192 -2.78 -93.65 79.09
CA ALA A 192 -1.42 -93.55 79.49
C ALA A 192 -0.78 -92.16 79.33
N LEU A 193 0.20 -91.75 80.13
CA LEU A 193 0.92 -90.45 80.04
C LEU A 193 1.47 -90.20 78.67
N ILE A 194 2.02 -91.26 78.03
CA ILE A 194 2.60 -91.17 76.68
C ILE A 194 1.55 -90.64 75.63
N ASP A 195 0.30 -90.99 75.77
CA ASP A 195 -0.75 -90.52 74.88
C ASP A 195 -1.09 -89.04 75.08
N VAL A 196 -1.02 -88.52 76.30
CA VAL A 196 -1.17 -87.07 76.59
C VAL A 196 0.05 -86.30 76.05
N GLU A 197 1.24 -86.84 76.24
CA GLU A 197 2.44 -86.19 75.67
C GLU A 197 2.45 -86.17 74.17
N ARG A 198 1.99 -87.23 73.47
CA ARG A 198 1.82 -87.24 72.01
C ARG A 198 0.80 -86.16 71.55
N ARG A 199 -0.32 -86.02 72.22
CA ARG A 199 -1.33 -84.98 71.94
C ARG A 199 -0.76 -83.60 72.21
N LYS A 200 0.07 -83.42 73.27
CA LYS A 200 0.76 -82.14 73.51
C LYS A 200 1.74 -81.79 72.39
N VAL A 201 2.49 -82.74 71.89
CA VAL A 201 3.38 -82.51 70.72
C VAL A 201 2.57 -82.15 69.45
N ASN A 202 1.44 -82.82 69.20
CA ASN A 202 0.56 -82.50 68.08
C ASN A 202 0.01 -81.08 68.20
N TYR A 203 -0.43 -80.66 69.39
CA TYR A 203 -0.85 -79.28 69.67
C TYR A 203 0.25 -78.25 69.42
N GLN A 204 1.50 -78.55 69.95
CA GLN A 204 2.64 -77.66 69.73
C GLN A 204 3.03 -77.55 68.28
N ASN A 205 2.94 -78.63 67.50
CA ASN A 205 3.20 -78.62 66.04
C ASN A 205 2.15 -77.83 65.29
N ALA A 206 0.85 -77.94 65.63
CA ALA A 206 -0.21 -77.20 65.07
C ALA A 206 -0.09 -75.69 65.39
N LEU A 207 0.33 -75.34 66.62
CA LEU A 207 0.58 -73.95 67.01
C LEU A 207 1.77 -73.37 66.25
N ALA A 208 2.87 -74.10 66.10
CA ALA A 208 4.05 -73.66 65.32
C ALA A 208 3.64 -73.42 63.82
N LYS A 209 2.84 -74.30 63.23
CA LYS A 209 2.31 -74.15 61.86
C LYS A 209 1.45 -72.93 61.75
N LYS A 210 0.53 -72.64 62.72
CA LYS A 210 -0.31 -71.40 62.72
C LYS A 210 0.58 -70.15 62.72
N ILE A 211 1.59 -70.05 63.61
CA ILE A 211 2.53 -68.96 63.73
C ILE A 211 3.27 -68.74 62.36
N SER A 212 3.74 -69.83 61.78
CA SER A 212 4.39 -69.76 60.45
C SER A 212 3.46 -69.15 59.34
N LEU A 213 2.19 -69.55 59.33
CA LEU A 213 1.22 -69.07 58.36
C LEU A 213 0.79 -67.60 58.64
N GLU A 214 0.75 -67.21 59.95
CA GLU A 214 0.53 -65.78 60.32
C GLU A 214 1.69 -64.92 59.81
N ASN A 215 2.91 -65.36 59.98
CA ASN A 215 4.08 -64.62 59.43
C ASN A 215 4.05 -64.56 57.90
N ARG A 216 3.69 -65.68 57.25
CA ARG A 216 3.52 -65.69 55.79
C ARG A 216 2.44 -64.68 55.32
N LEU A 217 1.27 -64.64 55.92
CA LEU A 217 0.23 -63.72 55.65
C LEU A 217 0.66 -62.24 55.84
N ALA A 218 1.41 -61.97 56.95
CA ALA A 218 1.95 -60.65 57.19
C ALA A 218 2.96 -60.25 56.10
N ASN A 219 3.83 -61.16 55.62
CA ASN A 219 4.73 -60.88 54.50
C ASN A 219 4.00 -60.60 53.17
N GLU A 220 2.95 -61.38 52.83
CA GLU A 220 2.14 -61.14 51.64
C GLU A 220 1.43 -59.81 51.73
N LYS A 221 0.94 -59.37 52.86
CA LYS A 221 0.34 -58.04 53.06
C LYS A 221 1.38 -56.92 52.93
N GLN A 222 2.60 -57.11 53.43
CA GLN A 222 3.68 -56.15 53.26
C GLN A 222 4.06 -56.00 51.79
N GLU A 223 4.18 -57.10 51.03
CA GLU A 223 4.47 -57.06 49.60
C GLU A 223 3.40 -56.28 48.81
N ARG A 224 2.11 -56.42 49.15
CA ARG A 224 1.04 -55.59 48.58
C ARG A 224 1.29 -54.09 48.79
N THR A 225 1.67 -53.72 50.04
CA THR A 225 1.97 -52.31 50.40
C THR A 225 3.14 -51.78 49.57
N ILE A 226 4.17 -52.59 49.35
CA ILE A 226 5.34 -52.24 48.48
C ILE A 226 4.84 -51.98 47.04
N LEU A 227 3.98 -52.83 46.48
CA LEU A 227 3.43 -52.64 45.13
C LEU A 227 2.53 -51.38 45.03
N GLU A 228 1.80 -51.00 46.07
CA GLU A 228 1.04 -49.77 46.15
C GLU A 228 1.95 -48.54 46.17
N ILE A 229 3.09 -48.58 46.87
CA ILE A 229 4.11 -47.54 46.85
C ILE A 229 4.73 -47.44 45.47
N GLU A 230 5.07 -48.59 44.83
CA GLU A 230 5.61 -48.65 43.48
C GLU A 230 4.67 -47.98 42.47
N LEU A 231 3.35 -48.21 42.57
CA LEU A 231 2.34 -47.58 41.72
C LEU A 231 2.35 -46.05 41.82
N ASN A 232 2.50 -45.52 43.03
CA ASN A 232 2.60 -44.07 43.24
C ASN A 232 3.95 -43.53 42.74
N SER A 233 5.03 -44.25 42.91
CA SER A 233 6.37 -43.91 42.37
C SER A 233 6.34 -43.85 40.85
N ILE A 234 5.69 -44.79 40.17
CA ILE A 234 5.53 -44.80 38.72
C ILE A 234 4.78 -43.53 38.29
N ARG A 235 3.64 -43.20 38.91
CA ARG A 235 2.86 -41.96 38.60
C ARG A 235 3.74 -40.71 38.75
N GLN A 236 4.46 -40.59 39.83
CA GLN A 236 5.30 -39.44 40.13
C GLN A 236 6.43 -39.27 39.11
N SER A 237 7.17 -40.36 38.82
CA SER A 237 8.29 -40.33 37.86
C SER A 237 7.85 -39.97 36.42
N TYR A 238 6.70 -40.47 35.99
CA TYR A 238 6.15 -40.11 34.66
C TYR A 238 5.59 -38.71 34.65
N ALA A 239 4.96 -38.22 35.73
CA ALA A 239 4.52 -36.83 35.82
C ALA A 239 5.72 -35.87 35.67
N GLU A 240 6.86 -36.15 36.28
CA GLU A 240 8.08 -35.37 36.14
C GLU A 240 8.63 -35.39 34.70
N LYS A 241 8.71 -36.58 34.07
CA LYS A 241 9.17 -36.74 32.69
C LYS A 241 8.24 -35.98 31.70
N LEU A 242 6.93 -36.11 31.87
CA LEU A 242 5.94 -35.42 31.04
C LEU A 242 6.05 -33.90 31.20
N ALA A 243 6.16 -33.39 32.44
CA ALA A 243 6.37 -31.98 32.71
C ALA A 243 7.62 -31.42 32.06
N LYS A 244 8.77 -32.17 32.18
CA LYS A 244 10.02 -31.79 31.55
C LYS A 244 9.89 -31.72 30.02
N THR A 245 9.39 -32.78 29.40
CA THR A 245 9.25 -32.84 27.92
C THR A 245 8.25 -31.79 27.41
N SER A 246 7.19 -31.51 28.17
CA SER A 246 6.26 -30.40 27.88
C SER A 246 6.96 -29.05 27.96
N GLY A 247 7.80 -28.82 28.96
CA GLY A 247 8.66 -27.65 29.08
C GLY A 247 9.59 -27.47 27.86
N ASP A 248 10.28 -28.55 27.47
CA ASP A 248 11.15 -28.54 26.29
C ASP A 248 10.40 -28.20 25.00
N ARG A 249 9.15 -28.70 24.84
CA ARG A 249 8.28 -28.37 23.72
C ARG A 249 7.89 -26.90 23.72
N LEU A 250 7.45 -26.37 24.85
CA LEU A 250 7.05 -24.95 24.98
C LEU A 250 8.24 -24.03 24.75
N GLN A 251 9.42 -24.40 25.22
CA GLN A 251 10.63 -23.64 24.94
C GLN A 251 10.92 -23.62 23.43
N ALA A 252 10.87 -24.77 22.75
CA ALA A 252 11.09 -24.84 21.31
C ALA A 252 10.08 -24.00 20.51
N LEU A 253 8.79 -23.98 20.93
CA LEU A 253 7.76 -23.11 20.32
C LEU A 253 8.04 -21.63 20.58
N SER A 254 8.48 -21.25 21.76
CA SER A 254 8.87 -19.88 22.09
C SER A 254 10.04 -19.40 21.26
N GLU A 255 11.06 -20.25 21.09
CA GLU A 255 12.20 -19.95 20.21
C GLU A 255 11.80 -19.84 18.74
N ALA A 256 10.87 -20.69 18.27
CA ALA A 256 10.31 -20.58 16.92
C ALA A 256 9.57 -19.25 16.73
N ALA A 257 8.69 -18.87 17.64
CA ALA A 257 7.94 -17.61 17.60
C ALA A 257 8.87 -16.37 17.64
N SER A 258 9.89 -16.40 18.50
CA SER A 258 10.91 -15.35 18.55
C SER A 258 11.69 -15.27 17.22
N GLY A 259 12.03 -16.43 16.66
CA GLY A 259 12.68 -16.54 15.37
C GLY A 259 11.81 -16.00 14.23
N GLU A 260 10.50 -16.25 14.23
CA GLU A 260 9.54 -15.70 13.24
C GLU A 260 9.49 -14.18 13.29
N ALA A 261 9.44 -13.59 14.48
CA ALA A 261 9.45 -12.14 14.65
C ALA A 261 10.75 -11.50 14.09
N GLU A 262 11.89 -12.14 14.35
CA GLU A 262 13.18 -11.68 13.81
C GLU A 262 13.28 -11.89 12.28
N THR A 263 12.73 -12.98 11.77
CA THR A 263 12.60 -13.25 10.32
C THR A 263 11.79 -12.15 9.63
N ALA A 264 10.64 -11.75 10.19
CA ALA A 264 9.83 -10.66 9.67
C ALA A 264 10.60 -9.33 9.66
N LYS A 265 11.39 -9.04 10.69
CA LYS A 265 12.26 -7.85 10.73
C LYS A 265 13.33 -7.89 9.64
N LEU A 266 14.02 -9.01 9.47
CA LEU A 266 15.04 -9.20 8.44
C LEU A 266 14.43 -9.12 7.03
N GLN A 267 13.23 -9.65 6.82
CA GLN A 267 12.51 -9.57 5.56
C GLN A 267 12.18 -8.11 5.18
N ASN A 268 11.74 -7.31 6.15
CA ASN A 268 11.50 -5.89 5.94
C ASN A 268 12.80 -5.13 5.61
N GLN A 269 13.90 -5.48 6.28
CA GLN A 269 15.22 -4.89 6.00
C GLN A 269 15.70 -5.27 4.60
N TYR A 270 15.60 -6.55 4.23
CA TYR A 270 15.97 -7.05 2.91
C TYR A 270 15.17 -6.36 1.79
N ALA A 271 13.85 -6.25 1.95
CA ALA A 271 12.98 -5.54 1.01
C ALA A 271 13.37 -4.06 0.88
N SER A 272 13.60 -3.39 2.00
CA SER A 272 14.03 -1.98 2.03
C SER A 272 15.37 -1.77 1.32
N PHE A 273 16.36 -2.62 1.57
CA PHE A 273 17.67 -2.55 0.93
C PHE A 273 17.59 -2.86 -0.57
N THR A 274 16.75 -3.82 -0.96
CA THR A 274 16.53 -4.15 -2.37
C THR A 274 15.90 -3.00 -3.14
N ILE A 275 14.84 -2.39 -2.58
CA ILE A 275 14.18 -1.21 -3.17
C ILE A 275 15.19 -0.06 -3.27
N ARG A 276 15.93 0.22 -2.20
CA ARG A 276 16.93 1.28 -2.20
C ARG A 276 18.03 1.05 -3.25
N ASN A 277 18.49 -0.18 -3.41
CA ASN A 277 19.48 -0.54 -4.43
C ASN A 277 18.98 -0.26 -5.85
N GLY A 278 17.69 -0.47 -6.12
CA GLY A 278 17.07 -0.08 -7.41
C GLY A 278 17.03 1.43 -7.63
N MET A 279 16.95 2.22 -6.56
CA MET A 279 16.90 3.70 -6.65
C MET A 279 18.23 4.36 -7.02
N TYR A 280 19.34 3.61 -7.03
CA TYR A 280 20.63 4.11 -7.54
C TYR A 280 20.64 4.29 -9.06
N PHE A 281 19.70 3.67 -9.77
CA PHE A 281 19.52 3.85 -11.20
C PHE A 281 18.33 4.78 -11.44
N ILE A 282 18.57 5.99 -11.91
CA ILE A 282 17.50 6.91 -12.28
C ILE A 282 17.06 6.57 -13.69
N LEU A 283 15.79 6.13 -13.81
CA LEU A 283 15.21 5.65 -15.05
C LEU A 283 14.31 6.71 -15.68
N ALA A 284 14.19 6.69 -17.03
CA ALA A 284 13.23 7.51 -17.76
C ALA A 284 11.79 7.03 -17.48
N PRO A 285 10.88 7.90 -17.01
CA PRO A 285 9.49 7.53 -16.76
C PRO A 285 8.66 7.37 -18.04
N GLN A 286 9.12 7.97 -19.13
CA GLN A 286 8.44 7.99 -20.43
C GLN A 286 9.42 8.16 -21.58
N ASP A 287 8.94 7.90 -22.81
CA ASP A 287 9.69 8.15 -24.04
C ASP A 287 9.81 9.66 -24.28
N GLY A 288 10.98 10.14 -24.66
CA GLY A 288 11.15 11.57 -24.90
C GLY A 288 12.59 11.99 -25.11
N GLN A 289 12.80 13.29 -25.21
CA GLN A 289 14.10 13.91 -25.37
C GLN A 289 14.58 14.53 -24.06
N VAL A 290 15.83 14.26 -23.70
CA VAL A 290 16.50 14.84 -22.52
C VAL A 290 16.85 16.30 -22.77
N ILE A 291 16.49 17.17 -21.85
CA ILE A 291 16.82 18.59 -21.87
C ILE A 291 17.20 19.08 -20.47
N ASN A 292 17.83 20.26 -20.38
CA ASN A 292 18.12 20.95 -19.11
C ASN A 292 18.89 20.09 -18.09
N ALA A 293 19.93 19.38 -18.50
CA ALA A 293 20.79 18.66 -17.58
C ALA A 293 21.54 19.65 -16.65
N ARG A 294 21.07 19.81 -15.43
CA ARG A 294 21.60 20.80 -14.47
C ARG A 294 22.91 20.37 -13.81
N LYS A 295 23.12 19.06 -13.69
CA LYS A 295 24.30 18.46 -13.07
C LYS A 295 25.08 17.71 -14.14
N ALA A 296 26.28 18.11 -14.37
CA ALA A 296 27.10 17.57 -15.44
C ALA A 296 28.33 16.77 -14.98
N GLY A 297 28.68 16.85 -13.68
CA GLY A 297 29.95 16.33 -13.17
C GLY A 297 29.84 14.89 -12.65
N ILE A 298 30.68 13.97 -13.18
CA ILE A 298 30.95 12.70 -12.52
C ILE A 298 31.65 12.97 -11.18
N GLY A 299 31.16 12.36 -10.11
CA GLY A 299 31.65 12.57 -8.74
C GLY A 299 30.90 13.66 -7.96
N GLU A 300 29.98 14.39 -8.59
CA GLU A 300 29.16 15.38 -7.92
C GLU A 300 28.15 14.72 -6.99
N ILE A 301 27.92 15.33 -5.81
CA ILE A 301 26.95 14.86 -4.82
C ILE A 301 25.61 15.55 -5.08
N VAL A 302 24.56 14.74 -5.16
CA VAL A 302 23.17 15.19 -5.30
C VAL A 302 22.39 14.85 -4.04
N LYS A 303 21.45 15.73 -3.68
CA LYS A 303 20.57 15.57 -2.52
C LYS A 303 19.26 14.86 -2.92
N ASP A 304 18.53 14.39 -1.91
CA ASP A 304 17.19 13.86 -2.10
C ASP A 304 16.27 14.94 -2.67
N GLY A 305 15.47 14.62 -3.68
CA GLY A 305 14.54 15.56 -4.33
C GLY A 305 15.20 16.58 -5.27
N GLU A 306 16.50 16.51 -5.47
CA GLU A 306 17.20 17.45 -6.35
C GLU A 306 16.91 17.16 -7.84
N ARG A 307 16.53 18.22 -8.57
CA ARG A 307 16.27 18.14 -10.02
C ARG A 307 17.54 17.92 -10.78
N ILE A 308 17.56 16.88 -11.62
CA ILE A 308 18.72 16.48 -12.41
C ILE A 308 18.59 16.95 -13.85
N LEU A 309 17.50 16.60 -14.51
CA LEU A 309 17.22 16.90 -15.92
C LEU A 309 15.70 16.92 -16.15
N ASP A 310 15.31 17.31 -17.36
CA ASP A 310 13.91 17.25 -17.80
C ASP A 310 13.78 16.32 -19.00
N ILE A 311 12.64 15.68 -19.16
CA ILE A 311 12.29 14.88 -20.34
C ILE A 311 11.07 15.49 -21.01
N VAL A 312 11.20 15.84 -22.28
CA VAL A 312 10.12 16.28 -23.16
C VAL A 312 9.60 15.07 -23.93
N PRO A 313 8.31 14.71 -23.83
CA PRO A 313 7.76 13.59 -24.57
C PRO A 313 7.88 13.75 -26.09
N ASP A 314 8.12 12.65 -26.82
CA ASP A 314 8.17 12.67 -28.28
C ASP A 314 6.82 12.92 -28.96
N ARG A 315 5.73 12.49 -28.30
CA ARG A 315 4.36 12.66 -28.81
C ARG A 315 3.61 13.69 -27.99
N ILE A 316 3.52 14.90 -28.53
CA ILE A 316 2.82 16.01 -27.89
C ILE A 316 1.57 16.31 -28.70
N GLN A 317 0.41 16.27 -28.05
CA GLN A 317 -0.82 16.87 -28.58
C GLN A 317 -0.88 18.30 -28.08
N PHE A 318 -0.66 19.23 -29.01
CA PHE A 318 -0.72 20.65 -28.68
C PHE A 318 -2.13 21.06 -28.34
N ALA A 319 -2.25 21.97 -27.41
CA ALA A 319 -3.44 22.71 -27.10
C ALA A 319 -3.08 24.18 -26.89
N VAL A 320 -4.03 25.05 -26.99
CA VAL A 320 -3.84 26.47 -26.66
C VAL A 320 -4.64 26.78 -25.39
N GLU A 321 -3.97 27.31 -24.40
CA GLU A 321 -4.63 27.90 -23.24
C GLU A 321 -4.92 29.36 -23.53
N LEU A 322 -6.19 29.72 -23.55
CA LEU A 322 -6.67 31.07 -23.71
C LEU A 322 -7.16 31.61 -22.37
N PHE A 323 -6.94 32.89 -22.13
CA PHE A 323 -7.40 33.57 -20.92
C PHE A 323 -8.59 34.46 -21.29
N VAL A 324 -9.79 34.08 -20.85
CA VAL A 324 -11.05 34.71 -21.15
C VAL A 324 -11.52 35.52 -19.95
N ARG A 325 -12.00 36.73 -20.20
CA ARG A 325 -12.53 37.63 -19.14
C ARG A 325 -13.83 37.06 -18.55
N PRO A 326 -14.12 37.32 -17.28
CA PRO A 326 -15.33 36.83 -16.61
C PRO A 326 -16.63 37.15 -17.34
N MET A 327 -16.71 38.34 -17.93
CA MET A 327 -17.91 38.81 -18.67
C MET A 327 -18.18 37.99 -19.94
N ASP A 328 -17.14 37.44 -20.54
CA ASP A 328 -17.23 36.68 -21.79
C ASP A 328 -17.40 35.16 -21.53
N LEU A 329 -17.14 34.68 -20.32
CA LEU A 329 -17.19 33.26 -19.96
C LEU A 329 -18.53 32.56 -20.24
N PRO A 330 -19.70 33.19 -19.95
CA PRO A 330 -20.99 32.55 -20.23
C PRO A 330 -21.25 32.27 -21.72
N LEU A 331 -20.48 32.90 -22.59
CA LEU A 331 -20.59 32.75 -24.05
C LEU A 331 -19.65 31.67 -24.60
N VAL A 332 -18.77 31.10 -23.76
CA VAL A 332 -17.79 30.08 -24.18
C VAL A 332 -18.25 28.72 -23.67
N ASN A 333 -18.48 27.79 -24.60
CA ASN A 333 -18.94 26.44 -24.30
C ASN A 333 -17.95 25.40 -24.82
N VAL A 334 -17.90 24.25 -24.15
CA VAL A 334 -17.12 23.10 -24.62
C VAL A 334 -17.66 22.62 -25.97
N GLY A 335 -16.77 22.30 -26.90
CA GLY A 335 -17.12 21.94 -28.28
C GLY A 335 -17.27 23.15 -29.24
N GLN A 336 -17.11 24.38 -28.76
CA GLN A 336 -17.24 25.58 -29.57
C GLN A 336 -16.01 25.76 -30.47
N PRO A 337 -16.20 26.12 -31.78
CA PRO A 337 -15.10 26.38 -32.68
C PRO A 337 -14.39 27.70 -32.33
N VAL A 338 -13.08 27.69 -32.41
CA VAL A 338 -12.19 28.83 -32.18
C VAL A 338 -11.24 28.97 -33.35
N ARG A 339 -10.99 30.20 -33.78
CA ARG A 339 -9.95 30.51 -34.75
C ARG A 339 -8.74 31.08 -34.05
N PHE A 340 -7.54 30.56 -34.42
CA PHE A 340 -6.27 31.00 -33.88
C PHE A 340 -5.37 31.61 -34.93
N TRP A 341 -4.53 32.51 -34.50
CA TRP A 341 -3.28 32.81 -35.17
C TRP A 341 -2.16 32.74 -34.13
N PHE A 342 -1.06 32.22 -34.58
CA PHE A 342 0.11 32.03 -33.73
C PHE A 342 1.14 33.13 -33.99
N ASP A 343 1.82 33.59 -32.96
CA ASP A 343 2.89 34.57 -33.06
C ASP A 343 4.00 34.02 -33.95
N GLY A 344 4.51 34.85 -34.90
CA GLY A 344 5.49 34.45 -35.89
C GLY A 344 4.91 33.88 -37.21
N PHE A 345 3.60 33.67 -37.30
CA PHE A 345 2.96 33.25 -38.54
C PHE A 345 2.13 34.39 -39.14
N PRO A 346 2.26 34.69 -40.47
CA PRO A 346 1.51 35.77 -41.10
C PRO A 346 0.03 35.45 -41.14
N ALA A 347 -0.79 36.39 -40.64
CA ALA A 347 -2.25 36.28 -40.64
C ALA A 347 -2.91 37.61 -40.98
N ILE A 348 -3.97 37.57 -41.80
CA ILE A 348 -4.85 38.71 -42.11
C ILE A 348 -6.22 38.37 -41.54
N ILE A 349 -6.69 39.14 -40.56
CA ILE A 349 -7.87 38.84 -39.80
C ILE A 349 -8.97 39.88 -40.04
N PHE A 350 -10.13 39.39 -40.46
CA PHE A 350 -11.35 40.22 -40.58
C PHE A 350 -12.29 39.89 -39.42
N SER A 351 -12.36 40.79 -38.42
CA SER A 351 -13.29 40.65 -37.30
C SER A 351 -14.72 40.67 -37.81
N GLY A 352 -15.56 39.72 -37.48
CA GLY A 352 -16.92 39.57 -37.98
C GLY A 352 -17.10 38.72 -39.24
N TRP A 353 -16.00 38.47 -39.99
CA TRP A 353 -16.01 37.60 -41.17
C TRP A 353 -14.82 36.60 -41.08
N PRO A 354 -14.85 35.65 -40.15
CA PRO A 354 -13.72 34.76 -39.90
C PRO A 354 -13.37 33.87 -41.11
N GLN A 355 -14.34 33.58 -41.99
CA GLN A 355 -14.13 32.80 -43.21
C GLN A 355 -13.30 33.53 -44.25
N ALA A 356 -13.30 34.87 -44.24
CA ALA A 356 -12.48 35.69 -45.12
C ALA A 356 -11.06 35.92 -44.59
N SER A 357 -10.76 35.48 -43.38
CA SER A 357 -9.43 35.60 -42.75
C SER A 357 -8.46 34.59 -43.31
N TYR A 358 -7.19 35.01 -43.51
CA TYR A 358 -6.10 34.19 -44.02
C TYR A 358 -5.05 33.96 -42.95
N GLY A 359 -4.43 32.75 -42.92
CA GLY A 359 -3.38 32.42 -41.96
C GLY A 359 -3.89 32.07 -40.55
N THR A 360 -5.18 31.76 -40.43
CA THR A 360 -5.79 31.31 -39.18
C THR A 360 -5.93 29.78 -39.16
N PHE A 361 -5.89 29.18 -37.97
CA PHE A 361 -6.01 27.74 -37.73
C PHE A 361 -7.26 27.46 -36.87
N GLY A 362 -7.90 26.34 -37.11
CA GLY A 362 -9.07 25.92 -36.34
C GLY A 362 -8.68 25.23 -35.02
N GLY A 363 -9.55 25.38 -34.04
CA GLY A 363 -9.53 24.65 -32.80
C GLY A 363 -10.91 24.50 -32.19
N VAL A 364 -11.05 23.59 -31.26
CA VAL A 364 -12.29 23.30 -30.54
C VAL A 364 -12.05 23.42 -29.04
N VAL A 365 -12.94 24.11 -28.33
CA VAL A 365 -12.87 24.23 -26.87
C VAL A 365 -13.01 22.86 -26.25
N SER A 366 -11.94 22.40 -25.61
CA SER A 366 -11.85 21.09 -24.93
C SER A 366 -12.30 21.18 -23.46
N ALA A 367 -11.90 22.25 -22.77
CA ALA A 367 -12.24 22.44 -21.37
C ALA A 367 -12.30 23.92 -21.01
N VAL A 368 -13.16 24.25 -20.07
CA VAL A 368 -13.31 25.59 -19.47
C VAL A 368 -13.09 25.42 -17.98
N GLU A 369 -12.05 26.05 -17.45
CA GLU A 369 -11.75 26.01 -16.00
C GLU A 369 -12.73 26.92 -15.24
N ARG A 370 -13.07 26.50 -14.02
CA ARG A 370 -14.00 27.24 -13.16
C ARG A 370 -13.29 28.21 -12.22
N ASN A 371 -11.98 28.15 -12.15
CA ASN A 371 -11.17 29.03 -11.31
C ASN A 371 -10.56 30.16 -12.15
N VAL A 372 -10.46 31.33 -11.55
CA VAL A 372 -9.75 32.46 -12.13
C VAL A 372 -8.26 32.36 -11.86
N ASN A 373 -7.43 32.78 -12.80
CA ASN A 373 -6.00 32.94 -12.61
C ASN A 373 -5.66 34.19 -11.75
N GLU A 374 -4.36 34.43 -11.53
CA GLU A 374 -3.87 35.60 -10.78
C GLU A 374 -4.31 36.96 -11.40
N ASP A 375 -4.58 36.99 -12.71
CA ASP A 375 -5.00 38.18 -13.46
C ASP A 375 -6.53 38.34 -13.53
N GLY A 376 -7.30 37.48 -12.84
CA GLY A 376 -8.76 37.53 -12.82
C GLY A 376 -9.45 36.96 -14.07
N ASN A 377 -8.73 36.23 -14.92
CA ASN A 377 -9.26 35.59 -16.13
C ASN A 377 -9.48 34.10 -15.96
N PHE A 378 -10.43 33.53 -16.69
CA PHE A 378 -10.67 32.09 -16.74
C PHE A 378 -9.81 31.45 -17.82
N ARG A 379 -9.22 30.29 -17.51
CA ARG A 379 -8.47 29.52 -18.46
C ARG A 379 -9.38 28.62 -19.26
N VAL A 380 -9.27 28.73 -20.59
CA VAL A 380 -9.98 27.89 -21.55
C VAL A 380 -8.95 27.10 -22.35
N LEU A 381 -9.08 25.79 -22.35
CA LEU A 381 -8.19 24.89 -23.08
C LEU A 381 -8.85 24.55 -24.43
N VAL A 382 -8.12 24.76 -25.51
CA VAL A 382 -8.61 24.53 -26.88
C VAL A 382 -7.67 23.54 -27.57
N ALA A 383 -8.25 22.48 -28.11
CA ALA A 383 -7.53 21.46 -28.88
C ALA A 383 -7.59 21.78 -30.37
N GLU A 384 -6.71 21.17 -31.14
CA GLU A 384 -6.73 21.24 -32.62
C GLU A 384 -8.05 20.69 -33.17
N ASP A 385 -8.63 21.35 -34.18
CA ASP A 385 -9.78 20.82 -34.88
C ASP A 385 -9.34 19.82 -35.97
N PRO A 386 -9.72 18.54 -35.86
CA PRO A 386 -9.33 17.52 -36.82
C PRO A 386 -9.94 17.75 -38.22
N ASN A 387 -10.96 18.57 -38.33
CA ASN A 387 -11.66 18.88 -39.60
C ASN A 387 -11.11 20.11 -40.32
N ASP A 388 -10.18 20.83 -39.73
CA ASP A 388 -9.55 22.02 -40.33
C ASP A 388 -8.08 21.78 -40.67
N LYS A 389 -7.39 22.80 -41.13
CA LYS A 389 -5.97 22.75 -41.46
C LYS A 389 -5.15 22.37 -40.20
N PRO A 390 -4.23 21.42 -40.32
CA PRO A 390 -3.39 21.06 -39.19
C PRO A 390 -2.56 22.25 -38.71
N TRP A 391 -2.31 22.30 -37.40
CA TRP A 391 -1.48 23.34 -36.82
C TRP A 391 -0.03 23.24 -37.34
N PRO A 392 0.72 24.35 -37.39
CA PRO A 392 2.08 24.34 -37.94
C PRO A 392 3.00 23.37 -37.20
N VAL A 393 3.74 22.54 -37.90
CA VAL A 393 4.70 21.57 -37.35
C VAL A 393 5.82 22.26 -36.53
N GLN A 394 6.13 23.52 -36.89
CA GLN A 394 7.13 24.34 -36.19
C GLN A 394 6.63 24.93 -34.86
N LEU A 395 5.33 24.69 -34.51
CA LEU A 395 4.76 25.20 -33.28
C LEU A 395 5.51 24.63 -32.06
N ARG A 396 5.82 25.50 -31.11
CA ARG A 396 6.53 25.11 -29.90
C ARG A 396 5.72 25.46 -28.66
N MET A 397 5.93 24.68 -27.62
CA MET A 397 5.35 24.95 -26.31
C MET A 397 5.77 26.33 -25.80
N GLY A 398 4.83 27.10 -25.26
CA GLY A 398 5.06 28.47 -24.82
C GLY A 398 4.96 29.54 -25.91
N ALA A 399 4.82 29.16 -27.20
CA ALA A 399 4.58 30.13 -28.26
C ALA A 399 3.29 30.91 -27.99
N GLY A 400 3.29 32.22 -28.25
CA GLY A 400 2.09 33.06 -28.11
C GLY A 400 1.03 32.68 -29.13
N ALA A 401 -0.22 32.70 -28.69
CA ALA A 401 -1.38 32.46 -29.52
C ALA A 401 -2.47 33.45 -29.20
N GLN A 402 -3.15 33.88 -30.23
CA GLN A 402 -4.34 34.72 -30.08
C GLN A 402 -5.53 33.97 -30.65
N GLY A 403 -6.56 33.80 -29.84
CA GLY A 403 -7.77 33.07 -30.19
C GLY A 403 -8.96 34.01 -30.38
N MET A 404 -9.82 33.63 -31.31
CA MET A 404 -11.08 34.26 -31.54
C MET A 404 -12.17 33.18 -31.48
N ALA A 405 -12.87 33.09 -30.36
CA ALA A 405 -14.01 32.18 -30.22
C ALA A 405 -15.19 32.74 -31.06
N LEU A 406 -15.71 31.88 -31.94
CA LEU A 406 -16.81 32.26 -32.84
C LEU A 406 -18.15 32.02 -32.13
N LEU A 407 -18.94 33.05 -32.07
CA LEU A 407 -20.30 33.04 -31.50
C LEU A 407 -21.34 33.03 -32.59
N LYS A 408 -22.60 33.34 -32.26
CA LYS A 408 -23.71 33.42 -33.19
C LYS A 408 -23.56 34.60 -34.16
N ASN A 409 -24.10 34.42 -35.35
CA ASN A 409 -24.27 35.53 -36.29
C ASN A 409 -25.43 36.41 -35.84
N VAL A 410 -25.14 37.68 -35.68
CA VAL A 410 -26.10 38.74 -35.30
C VAL A 410 -26.01 39.88 -36.31
N PRO A 411 -27.03 40.71 -36.47
CA PRO A 411 -26.90 41.89 -37.30
C PRO A 411 -25.93 42.91 -36.65
N VAL A 412 -25.21 43.67 -37.49
CA VAL A 412 -24.20 44.65 -37.06
C VAL A 412 -24.76 45.68 -36.08
N TRP A 413 -26.03 46.11 -36.26
CA TRP A 413 -26.68 47.07 -35.33
C TRP A 413 -26.74 46.54 -33.89
N TYR A 414 -27.01 45.21 -33.73
CA TYR A 414 -27.10 44.59 -32.42
C TYR A 414 -25.73 44.56 -31.72
N GLU A 415 -24.66 44.25 -32.46
CA GLU A 415 -23.31 44.23 -31.91
C GLU A 415 -22.84 45.64 -31.52
N LEU A 416 -23.19 46.67 -32.29
CA LEU A 416 -22.94 48.05 -31.91
C LEU A 416 -23.67 48.42 -30.62
N TRP A 417 -24.98 48.07 -30.54
CA TRP A 417 -25.78 48.31 -29.35
C TRP A 417 -25.19 47.65 -28.12
N ARG A 418 -24.78 46.40 -28.25
CA ARG A 418 -24.13 45.61 -27.18
C ARG A 418 -22.84 46.29 -26.68
N ASN A 419 -21.99 46.70 -27.60
CA ASN A 419 -20.71 47.36 -27.24
C ASN A 419 -20.92 48.72 -26.56
N ILE A 420 -21.94 49.46 -26.93
CA ILE A 420 -22.29 50.76 -26.30
C ILE A 420 -22.83 50.52 -24.88
N ASN A 421 -23.61 49.46 -24.67
CA ASN A 421 -24.21 49.10 -23.39
C ASN A 421 -23.40 48.05 -22.61
N GLY A 422 -22.17 47.78 -23.01
CA GLY A 422 -21.30 46.72 -22.43
C GLY A 422 -21.09 46.91 -20.93
N PHE A 423 -21.14 45.80 -20.21
CA PHE A 423 -20.83 45.76 -18.79
C PHE A 423 -19.39 46.19 -18.52
N PRO A 424 -19.12 46.83 -17.39
CA PRO A 424 -17.75 47.25 -17.04
C PRO A 424 -16.80 46.05 -16.92
N PRO A 425 -15.54 46.18 -17.38
CA PRO A 425 -14.58 45.07 -17.48
C PRO A 425 -14.03 44.58 -16.14
N ASP A 426 -14.39 45.16 -15.03
CA ASP A 426 -13.63 45.04 -13.77
C ASP A 426 -14.33 44.23 -12.65
N TYR A 427 -15.06 43.17 -12.96
CA TYR A 427 -15.78 42.40 -11.94
C TYR A 427 -14.88 41.58 -11.01
N TYR A 428 -13.64 41.26 -11.43
CA TYR A 428 -12.62 40.54 -10.63
C TYR A 428 -11.29 41.30 -10.60
N LEU A 429 -11.25 42.47 -9.95
CA LEU A 429 -10.00 43.14 -9.66
C LEU A 429 -9.32 42.45 -8.45
N HIS A 430 -8.17 41.82 -8.65
CA HIS A 430 -7.28 41.54 -7.56
C HIS A 430 -6.73 42.82 -6.97
N PRO A 431 -6.66 42.98 -5.63
CA PRO A 431 -5.98 44.11 -5.02
C PRO A 431 -4.54 44.16 -5.54
N ASN A 432 -4.16 45.29 -6.06
CA ASN A 432 -2.84 45.57 -6.63
C ASN A 432 -1.71 45.09 -5.72
N LYS A 433 -0.79 44.30 -6.27
CA LYS A 433 0.50 43.92 -5.67
C LYS A 433 1.51 45.08 -5.48
N THR A 434 1.04 46.32 -5.51
CA THR A 434 1.93 47.51 -5.49
C THR A 434 2.21 48.07 -4.12
N ASP A 435 1.74 47.44 -3.02
CA ASP A 435 2.09 47.89 -1.66
C ASP A 435 2.78 46.78 -0.85
N LYS A 436 3.96 46.37 -1.28
CA LYS A 436 5.02 45.89 -0.39
C LYS A 436 6.34 46.53 -0.80
N LYS A 437 6.56 47.69 -0.20
CA LYS A 437 7.91 48.18 0.07
C LYS A 437 8.39 47.60 1.38
#